data_f6e84622522bbfcd2375f4c8bb45f964
#
_entry.id   f6e84622522bbfcd2375f4c8bb45f964
#
_cell.length_a   1.000
_cell.length_b   1.000
_cell.length_c   1.000
_cell.angle_alpha   90.00
_cell.angle_beta   90.00
_cell.angle_gamma   90.00
#
_symmetry.space_group_name_H-M   'P 1'
#
loop_
_entity.id
_entity.type
_entity.pdbx_description
1 polymer ?
#
loop_
_entity_poly.entity_id
_entity_poly.type
_entity_poly.pdbx_seq_one_letter_code
_entity_poly.pdbx_strand_id
1 'polypeptide(L)'
;MMSMIDASNDTLQERIDKRLRKALPQEAFTKWIDDFSLESIGKDKIVFTYSGTANLAEFNKRYRSTFCCEVCLALGTMADVQIKKTTKTSEETKPTDKSKGGKRKIFSLVCLSILFICIAIFLAVSIVSFFENRNFKENFYSVSSVKVQESFRVIQISDLHSSTFGKNNEKLIDRIQKLKPDIILMTGDCWDDSDKTGDAVLALCRACAETAPTFYIYGNNETSRLYNNAMTLEALDKSFGFDDSNRDPNKLFETQDDLLSALENTGVTVLRNEQATVEVGGNTIDIYGVLTSNPSAFWLYAGESFSAYINEDTDHFKLTAIHEPFIFTELTEATWGDLMVSGHTHGGTIRVPFLGPLYVKSAGLFPERKNYCVYGRYNIAGRPLIVSAGLTNKDFVRINNEPELVIIDVSKY
;
A
#
# COMPACT_ATOMS: atom_id res chain seq x y z
N MET A 1 38.00 5.45 30.96
CA MET A 1 36.97 5.45 29.92
C MET A 1 35.54 5.60 30.47
N MET A 2 35.35 5.62 31.80
CA MET A 2 34.03 5.77 32.47
C MET A 2 33.63 7.21 32.77
N SER A 3 34.56 8.17 32.75
CA SER A 3 34.30 9.60 33.11
C SER A 3 33.86 10.51 31.93
N MET A 4 33.93 10.04 30.70
CA MET A 4 33.45 10.82 29.53
C MET A 4 31.97 10.59 29.18
N ILE A 5 31.36 9.56 29.73
CA ILE A 5 29.94 9.20 29.43
C ILE A 5 29.01 10.05 30.32
N ASP A 6 29.37 10.35 31.55
CA ASP A 6 28.52 11.13 32.48
C ASP A 6 28.37 12.60 32.07
N ALA A 7 29.46 13.26 31.67
CA ALA A 7 29.43 14.69 31.30
C ALA A 7 28.65 14.94 29.95
N SER A 8 28.58 13.94 29.08
CA SER A 8 27.81 14.05 27.84
C SER A 8 26.31 13.78 28.04
N ASN A 9 25.94 12.96 29.02
CA ASN A 9 24.54 12.65 29.32
C ASN A 9 23.84 13.81 30.03
N ASP A 10 24.48 14.54 30.95
CA ASP A 10 23.88 15.71 31.60
C ASP A 10 23.52 16.80 30.59
N THR A 11 24.42 17.10 29.65
CA THR A 11 24.13 18.07 28.58
C THR A 11 23.03 17.61 27.59
N LEU A 12 22.91 16.32 27.39
CA LEU A 12 21.86 15.74 26.53
C LEU A 12 20.50 15.76 27.23
N GLN A 13 20.45 15.41 28.50
CA GLN A 13 19.23 15.49 29.31
C GLN A 13 18.70 16.91 29.34
N GLU A 14 19.54 17.92 29.58
CA GLU A 14 19.15 19.33 29.56
C GLU A 14 18.56 19.77 28.20
N ARG A 15 19.13 19.30 27.10
CA ARG A 15 18.59 19.59 25.75
C ARG A 15 17.22 18.97 25.54
N ILE A 16 17.02 17.74 25.99
CA ILE A 16 15.74 17.04 25.93
C ILE A 16 14.71 17.79 26.78
N ASP A 17 15.05 18.13 28.03
CA ASP A 17 14.16 18.82 28.97
C ASP A 17 13.75 20.20 28.44
N LYS A 18 14.67 20.94 27.85
CA LYS A 18 14.38 22.25 27.24
C LYS A 18 13.37 22.19 26.12
N ARG A 19 13.43 21.12 25.31
CA ARG A 19 12.46 20.92 24.23
C ARG A 19 11.11 20.44 24.74
N LEU A 20 11.12 19.49 25.67
CA LEU A 20 9.90 18.96 26.27
C LEU A 20 9.12 20.06 27.00
N ARG A 21 9.80 20.98 27.72
CA ARG A 21 9.15 22.12 28.39
C ARG A 21 8.45 23.08 27.43
N LYS A 22 8.86 23.15 26.16
CA LYS A 22 8.18 23.95 25.14
C LYS A 22 6.98 23.22 24.51
N ALA A 23 7.03 21.91 24.44
CA ALA A 23 6.06 21.08 23.67
C ALA A 23 4.97 20.47 24.56
N LEU A 24 5.21 20.31 25.86
CA LEU A 24 4.28 19.66 26.78
C LEU A 24 3.77 20.65 27.86
N PRO A 25 2.51 20.49 28.31
CA PRO A 25 1.95 21.34 29.36
C PRO A 25 2.65 21.07 30.71
N GLN A 26 2.69 22.11 31.57
CA GLN A 26 3.32 22.04 32.89
C GLN A 26 2.79 20.89 33.76
N GLU A 27 1.51 20.55 33.63
CA GLU A 27 0.91 19.42 34.33
C GLU A 27 1.58 18.08 33.97
N ALA A 28 2.03 17.89 32.72
CA ALA A 28 2.72 16.68 32.31
C ALA A 28 4.10 16.54 32.98
N PHE A 29 4.79 17.66 33.25
CA PHE A 29 6.07 17.64 33.94
C PHE A 29 5.90 17.19 35.38
N THR A 30 5.09 17.87 36.16
CA THR A 30 4.88 17.55 37.58
C THR A 30 4.32 16.17 37.83
N LYS A 31 3.59 15.59 36.85
CA LYS A 31 2.93 14.29 37.03
C LYS A 31 3.79 13.13 36.54
N TRP A 32 4.64 13.31 35.50
CA TRP A 32 5.39 12.22 34.88
C TRP A 32 6.83 12.56 34.48
N ILE A 33 7.08 13.72 33.83
CA ILE A 33 8.34 13.98 33.14
C ILE A 33 9.50 14.11 34.13
N ASP A 34 9.28 14.77 35.27
CA ASP A 34 10.31 14.95 36.29
C ASP A 34 10.79 13.63 36.93
N ASP A 35 10.00 12.55 36.75
CA ASP A 35 10.35 11.21 37.21
C ASP A 35 10.98 10.33 36.11
N PHE A 36 11.22 10.87 34.92
CA PHE A 36 11.94 10.17 33.87
C PHE A 36 13.45 10.45 33.95
N SER A 37 14.22 9.39 33.77
CA SER A 37 15.68 9.46 33.67
C SER A 37 16.15 8.74 32.41
N LEU A 38 17.07 9.34 31.66
CA LEU A 38 17.68 8.73 30.50
C LEU A 38 18.61 7.60 30.94
N GLU A 39 18.29 6.36 30.59
CA GLU A 39 19.06 5.15 30.95
C GLU A 39 20.17 4.86 29.92
N SER A 40 19.82 4.89 28.63
CA SER A 40 20.79 4.61 27.57
C SER A 40 20.36 5.15 26.21
N ILE A 41 21.37 5.45 25.37
CA ILE A 41 21.20 5.84 23.96
C ILE A 41 21.95 4.84 23.10
N GLY A 42 21.24 4.09 22.27
CA GLY A 42 21.80 3.19 21.24
C GLY A 42 21.58 3.77 19.85
N LYS A 43 22.07 3.07 18.83
CA LYS A 43 21.94 3.50 17.42
C LYS A 43 20.48 3.63 16.97
N ASP A 44 19.64 2.67 17.37
CA ASP A 44 18.24 2.59 16.93
C ASP A 44 17.25 2.59 18.12
N LYS A 45 17.75 2.84 19.35
CA LYS A 45 16.95 2.73 20.56
C LYS A 45 17.42 3.67 21.65
N ILE A 46 16.46 4.39 22.25
CA ILE A 46 16.66 5.28 23.41
C ILE A 46 15.80 4.73 24.56
N VAL A 47 16.38 4.59 25.73
CA VAL A 47 15.68 4.02 26.90
C VAL A 47 15.62 5.04 28.02
N PHE A 48 14.41 5.31 28.51
CA PHE A 48 14.13 6.05 29.73
C PHE A 48 13.64 5.12 30.83
N THR A 49 14.03 5.39 32.06
CA THR A 49 13.44 4.79 33.26
C THR A 49 12.44 5.75 33.89
N TYR A 50 11.33 5.22 34.37
CA TYR A 50 10.31 5.96 35.10
C TYR A 50 10.25 5.46 36.55
N SER A 51 10.53 6.37 37.49
CA SER A 51 10.55 6.07 38.94
C SER A 51 9.28 6.54 39.70
N GLY A 52 8.38 7.24 38.99
CA GLY A 52 7.19 7.82 39.56
C GLY A 52 6.07 6.82 39.87
N THR A 53 5.08 7.31 40.60
CA THR A 53 3.90 6.54 41.01
C THR A 53 2.70 6.73 40.09
N ALA A 54 2.68 7.78 39.25
CA ALA A 54 1.58 8.10 38.38
C ALA A 54 1.37 7.04 37.29
N ASN A 55 0.14 6.96 36.76
CA ASN A 55 -0.23 5.95 35.77
C ASN A 55 0.39 6.22 34.40
N LEU A 56 1.37 5.42 33.99
CA LEU A 56 2.01 5.51 32.69
C LEU A 56 1.06 5.24 31.50
N ALA A 57 -0.04 4.53 31.68
CA ALA A 57 -1.00 4.30 30.60
C ALA A 57 -1.70 5.61 30.20
N GLU A 58 -1.97 6.50 31.14
CA GLU A 58 -2.51 7.82 30.87
C GLU A 58 -1.51 8.70 30.12
N PHE A 59 -0.23 8.69 30.55
CA PHE A 59 0.86 9.36 29.84
C PHE A 59 1.00 8.86 28.39
N ASN A 60 1.03 7.54 28.22
CA ASN A 60 1.15 6.92 26.89
C ASN A 60 -0.02 7.29 25.97
N LYS A 61 -1.21 7.44 26.49
CA LYS A 61 -2.40 7.84 25.70
C LYS A 61 -2.33 9.31 25.26
N ARG A 62 -1.84 10.20 26.12
CA ARG A 62 -1.93 11.66 25.90
C ARG A 62 -0.66 12.29 25.34
N TYR A 63 0.49 11.87 25.81
CA TYR A 63 1.74 12.60 25.61
C TYR A 63 2.89 11.80 24.98
N ARG A 64 2.79 10.48 24.88
CA ARG A 64 3.87 9.63 24.36
C ARG A 64 4.36 10.05 22.99
N SER A 65 3.47 10.35 22.07
CA SER A 65 3.83 10.72 20.68
C SER A 65 4.68 12.00 20.68
N THR A 66 4.22 13.04 21.38
CA THR A 66 4.95 14.31 21.49
C THR A 66 6.28 14.13 22.22
N PHE A 67 6.30 13.34 23.30
CA PHE A 67 7.52 13.02 24.04
C PHE A 67 8.57 12.34 23.15
N CYS A 68 8.21 11.27 22.44
CA CYS A 68 9.12 10.55 21.56
C CYS A 68 9.65 11.44 20.42
N CYS A 69 8.77 12.27 19.82
CA CYS A 69 9.15 13.19 18.77
C CYS A 69 10.19 14.22 19.28
N GLU A 70 9.93 14.87 20.40
CA GLU A 70 10.84 15.88 20.94
C GLU A 70 12.17 15.32 21.44
N VAL A 71 12.17 14.08 21.94
CA VAL A 71 13.40 13.35 22.29
C VAL A 71 14.24 13.07 21.03
N CYS A 72 13.63 12.55 19.98
CA CYS A 72 14.32 12.29 18.70
C CYS A 72 14.87 13.58 18.09
N LEU A 73 14.08 14.67 18.10
CA LEU A 73 14.52 15.99 17.62
C LEU A 73 15.66 16.59 18.47
N ALA A 74 15.66 16.37 19.80
CA ALA A 74 16.74 16.82 20.66
C ALA A 74 18.07 16.15 20.37
N LEU A 75 18.00 14.89 19.97
CA LEU A 75 19.17 14.04 19.71
C LEU A 75 19.59 14.02 18.23
N GLY A 76 18.75 14.56 17.32
CA GLY A 76 19.01 14.57 15.89
C GLY A 76 19.02 13.16 15.28
N THR A 77 18.21 12.23 15.82
CA THR A 77 18.14 10.84 15.37
C THR A 77 16.71 10.32 15.41
N MET A 78 16.39 9.39 14.50
CA MET A 78 15.15 8.63 14.53
C MET A 78 15.42 7.29 15.21
N ALA A 79 14.98 7.16 16.46
CA ALA A 79 15.19 5.97 17.26
C ALA A 79 13.91 5.58 18.01
N ASP A 80 13.76 4.28 18.33
CA ASP A 80 12.65 3.81 19.18
C ASP A 80 12.86 4.25 20.63
N VAL A 81 11.94 5.07 21.15
CA VAL A 81 11.99 5.59 22.53
C VAL A 81 11.19 4.66 23.43
N GLN A 82 11.88 3.96 24.32
CA GLN A 82 11.28 3.05 25.29
C GLN A 82 11.29 3.64 26.71
N ILE A 83 10.19 3.42 27.42
CA ILE A 83 10.04 3.83 28.84
C ILE A 83 9.87 2.56 29.67
N LYS A 84 10.80 2.33 30.59
CA LYS A 84 10.77 1.22 31.55
C LYS A 84 10.36 1.72 32.92
N LYS A 85 9.43 1.07 33.59
CA LYS A 85 9.09 1.37 34.97
C LYS A 85 10.11 0.74 35.93
N THR A 86 10.74 1.52 36.78
CA THR A 86 11.64 1.03 37.83
C THR A 86 10.76 0.49 38.97
N THR A 87 10.78 -0.79 39.20
CA THR A 87 10.24 -1.40 40.41
C THR A 87 11.28 -1.29 41.52
N LYS A 88 11.04 -0.45 42.52
CA LYS A 88 11.83 -0.50 43.77
C LYS A 88 11.63 -1.88 44.37
N THR A 89 12.66 -2.70 44.37
CA THR A 89 12.70 -3.95 45.11
C THR A 89 12.83 -3.60 46.59
N SER A 90 11.72 -3.61 47.30
CA SER A 90 11.76 -3.74 48.75
C SER A 90 12.14 -5.17 49.06
N GLU A 91 13.27 -5.39 49.71
CA GLU A 91 13.60 -6.66 50.35
C GLU A 91 12.55 -7.00 51.38
N GLU A 92 11.59 -7.83 51.04
CA GLU A 92 10.74 -8.49 51.99
C GLU A 92 11.09 -9.97 52.11
N THR A 93 11.43 -10.33 53.33
CA THR A 93 11.67 -11.67 53.86
C THR A 93 10.65 -12.69 53.37
N LYS A 94 11.13 -13.85 52.90
CA LYS A 94 10.37 -15.00 52.45
C LYS A 94 9.47 -15.57 53.57
N PRO A 95 8.17 -15.73 53.38
CA PRO A 95 7.42 -16.81 53.98
C PRO A 95 7.44 -18.01 53.02
N THR A 96 7.86 -19.14 53.51
CA THR A 96 7.77 -20.44 52.85
C THR A 96 6.28 -20.88 52.81
N ASP A 97 5.63 -20.63 51.67
CA ASP A 97 4.29 -21.15 51.44
C ASP A 97 4.31 -22.25 50.36
N LYS A 98 4.09 -23.47 50.80
CA LYS A 98 4.04 -24.70 49.99
C LYS A 98 2.83 -24.80 49.04
N SER A 99 1.98 -23.77 48.93
CA SER A 99 0.76 -23.81 48.09
C SER A 99 0.91 -23.22 46.70
N LYS A 100 2.07 -22.58 46.38
CA LYS A 100 2.28 -21.89 45.08
C LYS A 100 2.69 -22.78 43.90
N GLY A 101 3.00 -24.06 44.13
CA GLY A 101 3.45 -24.99 43.07
C GLY A 101 2.35 -25.36 42.07
N GLY A 102 1.10 -25.43 42.50
CA GLY A 102 -0.05 -25.77 41.65
C GLY A 102 -0.44 -24.63 40.71
N LYS A 103 -0.52 -23.41 41.24
CA LYS A 103 -0.93 -22.23 40.44
C LYS A 103 0.10 -21.84 39.36
N ARG A 104 1.41 -21.99 39.64
CA ARG A 104 2.46 -21.77 38.65
C ARG A 104 2.43 -22.81 37.52
N LYS A 105 2.16 -24.09 37.84
CA LYS A 105 2.03 -25.15 36.83
C LYS A 105 0.79 -24.92 35.95
N ILE A 106 -0.36 -24.52 36.54
CA ILE A 106 -1.59 -24.21 35.79
C ILE A 106 -1.32 -22.99 34.87
N PHE A 107 -0.72 -21.92 35.38
CA PHE A 107 -0.40 -20.73 34.59
C PHE A 107 0.54 -21.08 33.43
N SER A 108 1.61 -21.86 33.66
CA SER A 108 2.51 -22.34 32.60
C SER A 108 1.78 -23.19 31.56
N LEU A 109 0.86 -24.06 31.99
CA LEU A 109 0.07 -24.90 31.09
C LEU A 109 -0.87 -24.04 30.21
N VAL A 110 -1.53 -23.04 30.81
CA VAL A 110 -2.37 -22.08 30.06
C VAL A 110 -1.56 -21.29 29.04
N CYS A 111 -0.38 -20.77 29.41
CA CYS A 111 0.52 -20.08 28.47
C CYS A 111 0.97 -20.99 27.33
N LEU A 112 1.32 -22.25 27.62
CA LEU A 112 1.68 -23.25 26.61
C LEU A 112 0.50 -23.59 25.69
N SER A 113 -0.72 -23.70 26.23
CA SER A 113 -1.92 -23.94 25.44
C SER A 113 -2.24 -22.76 24.52
N ILE A 114 -2.13 -21.52 24.99
CA ILE A 114 -2.28 -20.32 24.18
C ILE A 114 -1.24 -20.28 23.08
N LEU A 115 0.04 -20.54 23.40
CA LEU A 115 1.12 -20.59 22.40
C LEU A 115 0.85 -21.66 21.34
N PHE A 116 0.40 -22.85 21.75
CA PHE A 116 0.05 -23.92 20.82
C PHE A 116 -1.12 -23.53 19.90
N ILE A 117 -2.14 -22.89 20.45
CA ILE A 117 -3.28 -22.38 19.67
C ILE A 117 -2.81 -21.30 18.66
N CYS A 118 -1.95 -20.38 19.09
CA CYS A 118 -1.38 -19.36 18.20
C CYS A 118 -0.57 -19.98 17.06
N ILE A 119 0.24 -20.99 17.36
CA ILE A 119 1.02 -21.74 16.34
C ILE A 119 0.07 -22.47 15.39
N ALA A 120 -0.97 -23.14 15.91
CA ALA A 120 -1.93 -23.86 15.08
C ALA A 120 -2.70 -22.90 14.15
N ILE A 121 -3.11 -21.74 14.66
CA ILE A 121 -3.75 -20.68 13.84
C ILE A 121 -2.78 -20.18 12.78
N PHE A 122 -1.54 -19.88 13.16
CA PHE A 122 -0.51 -19.42 12.20
C PHE A 122 -0.28 -20.44 11.08
N LEU A 123 -0.15 -21.74 11.43
CA LEU A 123 0.00 -22.80 10.45
C LEU A 123 -1.24 -22.92 9.54
N ALA A 124 -2.44 -22.85 10.10
CA ALA A 124 -3.67 -22.91 9.32
C ALA A 124 -3.77 -21.73 8.35
N VAL A 125 -3.49 -20.51 8.80
CA VAL A 125 -3.44 -19.31 7.97
C VAL A 125 -2.40 -19.45 6.84
N SER A 126 -1.20 -19.94 7.17
CA SER A 126 -0.14 -20.15 6.19
C SER A 126 -0.52 -21.19 5.12
N ILE A 127 -1.19 -22.26 5.52
CA ILE A 127 -1.67 -23.30 4.60
C ILE A 127 -2.75 -22.73 3.68
N VAL A 128 -3.74 -22.04 4.21
CA VAL A 128 -4.82 -21.42 3.41
C VAL A 128 -4.21 -20.43 2.42
N SER A 129 -3.37 -19.51 2.90
CA SER A 129 -2.70 -18.52 2.05
C SER A 129 -1.84 -19.16 0.96
N PHE A 130 -1.14 -20.26 1.26
CA PHE A 130 -0.36 -20.99 0.28
C PHE A 130 -1.22 -21.55 -0.86
N PHE A 131 -2.40 -22.08 -0.55
CA PHE A 131 -3.31 -22.59 -1.58
C PHE A 131 -3.98 -21.48 -2.37
N GLU A 132 -4.42 -20.40 -1.73
CA GLU A 132 -5.00 -19.24 -2.39
C GLU A 132 -4.03 -18.58 -3.36
N ASN A 133 -2.74 -18.49 -3.02
CA ASN A 133 -1.72 -17.87 -3.86
C ASN A 133 -1.26 -18.72 -5.07
N ARG A 134 -1.68 -19.97 -5.20
CA ARG A 134 -1.21 -20.85 -6.30
C ARG A 134 -1.94 -20.66 -7.64
N ASN A 135 -3.13 -20.14 -7.58
CA ASN A 135 -3.99 -19.92 -8.74
C ASN A 135 -4.56 -18.51 -8.68
N PHE A 136 -5.25 -18.13 -9.73
CA PHE A 136 -6.07 -16.92 -9.75
C PHE A 136 -7.51 -17.31 -10.04
N LYS A 137 -8.44 -16.53 -9.53
CA LYS A 137 -9.85 -16.62 -9.86
C LYS A 137 -10.21 -15.62 -10.96
N GLU A 138 -11.32 -15.87 -11.61
CA GLU A 138 -11.91 -14.98 -12.60
C GLU A 138 -13.13 -14.31 -11.98
N ASN A 139 -13.14 -12.99 -11.99
CA ASN A 139 -14.29 -12.22 -11.56
C ASN A 139 -14.91 -11.48 -12.73
N PHE A 140 -16.18 -11.75 -12.97
CA PHE A 140 -16.95 -11.17 -14.05
C PHE A 140 -17.81 -10.02 -13.53
N TYR A 141 -17.70 -8.89 -14.21
CA TYR A 141 -18.53 -7.71 -13.98
C TYR A 141 -19.27 -7.33 -15.24
N SER A 142 -20.52 -6.91 -15.10
CA SER A 142 -21.33 -6.41 -16.22
C SER A 142 -21.56 -4.92 -16.07
N VAL A 143 -21.32 -4.17 -17.13
CA VAL A 143 -21.56 -2.73 -17.24
C VAL A 143 -22.44 -2.48 -18.45
N SER A 144 -23.47 -1.65 -18.32
CA SER A 144 -24.33 -1.28 -19.43
C SER A 144 -24.25 0.21 -19.68
N SER A 145 -24.23 0.61 -20.98
CA SER A 145 -24.23 2.01 -21.38
C SER A 145 -25.05 2.21 -22.65
N VAL A 146 -25.73 3.36 -22.72
CA VAL A 146 -26.45 3.78 -23.94
C VAL A 146 -25.51 4.14 -25.09
N LYS A 147 -24.23 4.36 -24.82
CA LYS A 147 -23.19 4.69 -25.80
C LYS A 147 -22.66 3.46 -26.52
N VAL A 148 -22.98 2.27 -26.03
CA VAL A 148 -22.49 0.99 -26.59
C VAL A 148 -23.45 0.47 -27.64
N GLN A 149 -22.94 0.15 -28.82
CA GLN A 149 -23.73 -0.42 -29.94
C GLN A 149 -23.72 -1.94 -29.86
N GLU A 150 -22.53 -2.54 -29.80
CA GLU A 150 -22.29 -3.97 -29.71
C GLU A 150 -21.51 -4.27 -28.42
N SER A 151 -21.79 -5.40 -27.80
CA SER A 151 -21.09 -5.80 -26.57
C SER A 151 -19.61 -6.05 -26.81
N PHE A 152 -18.78 -5.64 -25.86
CA PHE A 152 -17.33 -5.89 -25.89
C PHE A 152 -16.81 -6.28 -24.50
N ARG A 153 -15.66 -6.95 -24.48
CA ARG A 153 -15.04 -7.47 -23.28
C ARG A 153 -13.71 -6.79 -22.99
N VAL A 154 -13.57 -6.28 -21.78
CA VAL A 154 -12.33 -5.74 -21.24
C VAL A 154 -11.76 -6.72 -20.22
N ILE A 155 -10.48 -7.08 -20.34
CA ILE A 155 -9.73 -7.78 -19.29
C ILE A 155 -8.84 -6.76 -18.56
N GLN A 156 -8.95 -6.72 -17.24
CA GLN A 156 -8.06 -5.93 -16.38
C GLN A 156 -7.05 -6.84 -15.70
N ILE A 157 -5.77 -6.49 -15.85
CA ILE A 157 -4.59 -7.07 -15.20
C ILE A 157 -4.02 -6.01 -14.28
N SER A 158 -3.91 -6.29 -12.99
CA SER A 158 -3.40 -5.33 -11.99
C SER A 158 -2.52 -6.01 -10.96
N ASP A 159 -1.57 -5.27 -10.41
CA ASP A 159 -0.80 -5.67 -9.23
C ASP A 159 -0.21 -7.08 -9.36
N LEU A 160 0.48 -7.34 -10.48
CA LEU A 160 1.12 -8.64 -10.73
C LEU A 160 2.39 -8.81 -9.86
N HIS A 161 3.11 -7.72 -9.58
CA HIS A 161 4.35 -7.70 -8.79
C HIS A 161 5.32 -8.80 -9.20
N SER A 162 5.58 -8.94 -10.50
CA SER A 162 6.43 -9.98 -11.08
C SER A 162 6.09 -11.39 -10.60
N SER A 163 4.82 -11.62 -10.26
CA SER A 163 4.30 -12.95 -9.97
C SER A 163 4.15 -13.75 -11.26
N THR A 164 4.18 -15.07 -11.14
CA THR A 164 4.05 -15.93 -12.31
C THR A 164 3.03 -17.04 -12.07
N PHE A 165 2.19 -17.28 -13.07
CA PHE A 165 1.25 -18.38 -13.13
C PHE A 165 1.68 -19.36 -14.23
N GLY A 166 2.48 -20.36 -13.86
CA GLY A 166 3.22 -21.21 -14.78
C GLY A 166 4.53 -20.56 -15.25
N LYS A 167 5.21 -21.21 -16.21
CA LYS A 167 6.45 -20.67 -16.76
C LYS A 167 6.15 -19.44 -17.62
N ASN A 168 6.78 -18.30 -17.31
CA ASN A 168 6.56 -17.03 -18.05
C ASN A 168 5.06 -16.66 -18.18
N ASN A 169 4.26 -16.90 -17.15
CA ASN A 169 2.82 -16.64 -17.14
C ASN A 169 1.97 -17.44 -18.15
N GLU A 170 2.45 -18.59 -18.62
CA GLU A 170 1.76 -19.40 -19.64
C GLU A 170 0.30 -19.70 -19.31
N LYS A 171 -0.03 -19.98 -18.03
CA LYS A 171 -1.41 -20.26 -17.60
C LYS A 171 -2.30 -19.02 -17.68
N LEU A 172 -1.76 -17.86 -17.29
CA LEU A 172 -2.47 -16.58 -17.34
C LEU A 172 -2.69 -16.17 -18.80
N ILE A 173 -1.67 -16.26 -19.64
CA ILE A 173 -1.73 -15.94 -21.06
C ILE A 173 -2.76 -16.84 -21.78
N ASP A 174 -2.69 -18.16 -21.59
CA ASP A 174 -3.65 -19.12 -22.18
C ASP A 174 -5.09 -18.77 -21.75
N ARG A 175 -5.27 -18.37 -20.51
CA ARG A 175 -6.60 -18.01 -20.03
C ARG A 175 -7.11 -16.70 -20.62
N ILE A 176 -6.27 -15.67 -20.71
CA ILE A 176 -6.61 -14.40 -21.36
C ILE A 176 -7.03 -14.64 -22.82
N GLN A 177 -6.26 -15.42 -23.56
CA GLN A 177 -6.56 -15.74 -24.96
C GLN A 177 -7.89 -16.50 -25.12
N LYS A 178 -8.18 -17.46 -24.22
CA LYS A 178 -9.46 -18.20 -24.21
C LYS A 178 -10.67 -17.33 -23.89
N LEU A 179 -10.48 -16.27 -23.11
CA LEU A 179 -11.54 -15.32 -22.78
C LEU A 179 -11.88 -14.37 -23.93
N LYS A 180 -11.03 -14.30 -24.97
CA LYS A 180 -11.22 -13.49 -26.18
C LYS A 180 -11.56 -12.04 -25.85
N PRO A 181 -10.69 -11.31 -25.17
CA PRO A 181 -10.91 -9.89 -24.87
C PRO A 181 -10.91 -9.07 -26.16
N ASP A 182 -11.66 -7.99 -26.14
CA ASP A 182 -11.62 -6.95 -27.16
C ASP A 182 -10.62 -5.85 -26.79
N ILE A 183 -10.40 -5.66 -25.48
CA ILE A 183 -9.44 -4.71 -24.90
C ILE A 183 -8.79 -5.36 -23.69
N ILE A 184 -7.48 -5.09 -23.49
CA ILE A 184 -6.75 -5.45 -22.28
C ILE A 184 -6.23 -4.17 -21.61
N LEU A 185 -6.48 -4.03 -20.31
CA LEU A 185 -6.00 -2.93 -19.47
C LEU A 185 -5.03 -3.47 -18.41
N MET A 186 -3.80 -3.02 -18.44
CA MET A 186 -2.81 -3.28 -17.39
C MET A 186 -2.77 -2.06 -16.47
N THR A 187 -3.33 -2.20 -15.27
CA THR A 187 -3.57 -1.05 -14.37
C THR A 187 -2.49 -0.87 -13.30
N GLY A 188 -1.23 -1.16 -13.66
CA GLY A 188 -0.04 -0.84 -12.88
C GLY A 188 0.38 -1.90 -11.86
N ASP A 189 1.51 -1.61 -11.23
CA ASP A 189 2.20 -2.49 -10.27
C ASP A 189 2.44 -3.90 -10.82
N CYS A 190 2.85 -3.98 -12.10
CA CYS A 190 3.19 -5.26 -12.70
C CYS A 190 4.57 -5.75 -12.28
N TRP A 191 5.50 -4.85 -11.97
CA TRP A 191 6.85 -5.19 -11.48
C TRP A 191 6.96 -5.21 -9.97
N ASP A 192 7.88 -6.05 -9.47
CA ASP A 192 8.35 -6.08 -8.10
C ASP A 192 9.81 -5.62 -8.02
N ASP A 193 10.22 -4.97 -6.92
CA ASP A 193 11.59 -4.49 -6.73
C ASP A 193 12.66 -5.60 -6.74
N SER A 194 12.26 -6.81 -6.42
CA SER A 194 13.13 -7.99 -6.46
C SER A 194 13.36 -8.56 -7.87
N ASP A 195 12.54 -8.18 -8.83
CA ASP A 195 12.67 -8.65 -10.23
C ASP A 195 13.75 -7.86 -10.96
N LYS A 196 14.83 -8.56 -11.31
CA LYS A 196 16.01 -7.97 -11.96
C LYS A 196 15.95 -8.02 -13.49
N THR A 197 15.08 -8.82 -14.07
CA THR A 197 15.04 -9.03 -15.53
C THR A 197 13.76 -8.53 -16.18
N GLY A 198 12.63 -8.56 -15.47
CA GLY A 198 11.32 -8.21 -16.02
C GLY A 198 10.82 -9.15 -17.11
N ASP A 199 11.55 -10.22 -17.41
CA ASP A 199 11.27 -11.08 -18.57
C ASP A 199 9.84 -11.63 -18.58
N ALA A 200 9.34 -12.05 -17.41
CA ALA A 200 7.99 -12.61 -17.29
C ALA A 200 6.90 -11.56 -17.50
N VAL A 201 7.14 -10.32 -17.06
CA VAL A 201 6.20 -9.20 -17.26
C VAL A 201 6.20 -8.76 -18.73
N LEU A 202 7.39 -8.59 -19.33
CA LEU A 202 7.49 -8.22 -20.74
C LEU A 202 6.93 -9.30 -21.67
N ALA A 203 7.11 -10.58 -21.32
CA ALA A 203 6.49 -11.70 -22.07
C ALA A 203 4.96 -11.66 -21.98
N LEU A 204 4.41 -11.36 -20.80
CA LEU A 204 2.97 -11.16 -20.62
C LEU A 204 2.46 -9.97 -21.44
N CYS A 205 3.14 -8.81 -21.37
CA CYS A 205 2.78 -7.63 -22.15
C CYS A 205 2.73 -7.93 -23.64
N ARG A 206 3.74 -8.61 -24.19
CA ARG A 206 3.77 -9.02 -25.60
C ARG A 206 2.62 -9.92 -25.96
N ALA A 207 2.37 -10.95 -25.15
CA ALA A 207 1.26 -11.89 -25.42
C ALA A 207 -0.11 -11.20 -25.32
N CYS A 208 -0.27 -10.22 -24.44
CA CYS A 208 -1.47 -9.39 -24.36
C CYS A 208 -1.64 -8.55 -25.63
N ALA A 209 -0.58 -7.85 -26.07
CA ALA A 209 -0.61 -7.02 -27.27
C ALA A 209 -0.87 -7.84 -28.56
N GLU A 210 -0.38 -9.08 -28.62
CA GLU A 210 -0.69 -10.02 -29.71
C GLU A 210 -2.14 -10.54 -29.67
N THR A 211 -2.81 -10.45 -28.50
CA THR A 211 -4.17 -10.97 -28.31
C THR A 211 -5.23 -9.91 -28.61
N ALA A 212 -5.07 -8.68 -28.11
CA ALA A 212 -6.00 -7.56 -28.28
C ALA A 212 -5.28 -6.23 -28.06
N PRO A 213 -5.85 -5.09 -28.50
CA PRO A 213 -5.38 -3.75 -28.11
C PRO A 213 -5.16 -3.68 -26.61
N THR A 214 -3.90 -3.42 -26.20
CA THR A 214 -3.47 -3.47 -24.81
C THR A 214 -2.95 -2.12 -24.38
N PHE A 215 -3.50 -1.59 -23.28
CA PHE A 215 -3.15 -0.32 -22.69
C PHE A 215 -2.52 -0.54 -21.31
N TYR A 216 -1.43 0.18 -21.03
CA TYR A 216 -0.69 0.08 -19.78
C TYR A 216 -0.70 1.41 -19.04
N ILE A 217 -1.09 1.39 -17.77
CA ILE A 217 -1.07 2.53 -16.87
C ILE A 217 -0.07 2.22 -15.76
N TYR A 218 0.75 3.19 -15.37
CA TYR A 218 1.71 3.00 -14.30
C TYR A 218 1.04 2.92 -12.93
N GLY A 219 1.55 2.02 -12.08
CA GLY A 219 1.27 2.00 -10.65
C GLY A 219 2.33 2.73 -9.84
N ASN A 220 2.21 2.67 -8.51
CA ASN A 220 3.18 3.31 -7.64
C ASN A 220 4.56 2.63 -7.66
N ASN A 221 4.65 1.33 -7.99
CA ASN A 221 5.94 0.67 -8.13
C ASN A 221 6.68 1.16 -9.36
N GLU A 222 6.02 1.28 -10.51
CA GLU A 222 6.62 1.87 -11.69
C GLU A 222 7.00 3.33 -11.44
N THR A 223 6.12 4.13 -10.86
CA THR A 223 6.38 5.55 -10.60
C THR A 223 7.44 5.76 -9.53
N SER A 224 7.50 5.00 -8.44
CA SER A 224 8.51 5.16 -7.40
C SER A 224 9.92 4.84 -7.89
N ARG A 225 10.06 3.86 -8.79
CA ARG A 225 11.32 3.57 -9.48
C ARG A 225 11.76 4.71 -10.38
N LEU A 226 10.81 5.46 -10.89
CA LEU A 226 11.00 6.54 -11.85
C LEU A 226 11.20 7.88 -11.15
N TYR A 227 10.62 8.10 -9.98
CA TYR A 227 10.81 9.32 -9.17
C TYR A 227 12.28 9.55 -8.79
N ASN A 228 13.10 8.50 -8.81
CA ASN A 228 14.53 8.68 -8.60
C ASN A 228 15.29 9.22 -9.83
N ASN A 229 14.65 9.45 -10.99
CA ASN A 229 15.44 9.74 -12.19
C ASN A 229 14.93 10.80 -13.18
N ALA A 230 13.72 11.33 -13.23
CA ALA A 230 13.44 12.25 -14.33
C ALA A 230 12.21 13.17 -14.29
N MET A 231 11.16 12.89 -13.57
CA MET A 231 10.10 13.88 -13.56
C MET A 231 10.40 14.97 -12.58
N THR A 232 11.25 15.92 -12.94
CA THR A 232 11.31 17.11 -12.13
C THR A 232 12.20 17.04 -10.90
N LEU A 233 13.25 16.28 -10.95
CA LEU A 233 14.34 16.59 -10.04
C LEU A 233 14.68 18.09 -10.11
N GLU A 234 14.59 18.73 -11.24
CA GLU A 234 14.76 20.19 -11.31
C GLU A 234 13.62 21.00 -10.65
N ALA A 235 12.39 20.50 -10.60
CA ALA A 235 11.26 21.22 -10.00
C ALA A 235 10.96 20.76 -8.57
N LEU A 236 11.15 19.48 -8.24
CA LEU A 236 10.96 18.93 -6.90
C LEU A 236 12.23 19.01 -6.03
N ASP A 237 13.42 18.94 -6.65
CA ASP A 237 14.72 19.05 -5.97
C ASP A 237 14.90 20.43 -5.28
N LYS A 238 14.36 21.49 -5.87
CA LYS A 238 14.30 22.80 -5.23
C LYS A 238 13.31 22.90 -4.07
N SER A 239 12.34 22.00 -3.98
CA SER A 239 11.29 22.07 -2.95
C SER A 239 11.44 21.10 -1.81
N PHE A 240 12.11 19.95 -1.98
CA PHE A 240 12.11 18.85 -1.01
C PHE A 240 13.49 18.28 -0.65
N GLY A 241 14.58 18.71 -1.27
CA GLY A 241 15.96 18.34 -0.88
C GLY A 241 16.29 16.85 -0.99
N PHE A 242 15.86 16.18 -2.06
CA PHE A 242 16.21 14.79 -2.31
C PHE A 242 17.63 14.66 -2.85
N ASP A 243 18.46 13.89 -2.16
CA ASP A 243 19.86 13.61 -2.49
C ASP A 243 19.95 12.42 -3.47
N ASP A 244 20.56 12.65 -4.62
CA ASP A 244 20.79 11.67 -5.70
C ASP A 244 21.85 10.59 -5.35
N SER A 245 22.39 10.60 -4.13
CA SER A 245 23.46 9.69 -3.67
C SER A 245 23.02 8.24 -3.43
N ASN A 246 21.71 7.92 -3.54
CA ASN A 246 21.15 6.59 -3.29
C ASN A 246 20.71 5.85 -4.58
N ARG A 247 21.37 6.09 -5.70
CA ARG A 247 21.16 5.30 -6.91
C ARG A 247 21.49 3.84 -6.67
N ASP A 248 20.48 2.96 -6.71
CA ASP A 248 20.71 1.52 -6.73
C ASP A 248 21.17 1.08 -8.14
N PRO A 249 22.45 0.68 -8.31
CA PRO A 249 22.97 0.25 -9.62
C PRO A 249 22.35 -1.06 -10.13
N ASN A 250 21.48 -1.70 -9.35
CA ASN A 250 20.80 -2.95 -9.73
C ASN A 250 19.37 -2.74 -10.23
N LYS A 251 18.93 -1.50 -10.45
CA LYS A 251 17.60 -1.23 -11.03
C LYS A 251 17.53 -1.66 -12.48
N LEU A 252 16.44 -2.35 -12.83
CA LEU A 252 16.20 -2.88 -14.17
C LEU A 252 16.14 -1.77 -15.24
N PHE A 253 15.59 -0.61 -14.86
CA PHE A 253 15.49 0.56 -15.74
C PHE A 253 16.10 1.77 -15.05
N GLU A 254 16.99 2.48 -15.76
CA GLU A 254 17.66 3.66 -15.23
C GLU A 254 16.80 4.92 -15.37
N THR A 255 15.95 4.97 -16.38
CA THR A 255 15.10 6.13 -16.70
C THR A 255 13.65 5.74 -17.00
N GLN A 256 12.74 6.73 -16.97
CA GLN A 256 11.36 6.54 -17.45
C GLN A 256 11.32 6.12 -18.92
N ASP A 257 12.21 6.67 -19.71
CA ASP A 257 12.27 6.41 -21.15
C ASP A 257 12.68 4.97 -21.42
N ASP A 258 13.53 4.37 -20.58
CA ASP A 258 13.91 2.97 -20.70
C ASP A 258 12.73 2.04 -20.40
N LEU A 259 11.99 2.32 -19.32
CA LEU A 259 10.78 1.54 -19.00
C LEU A 259 9.71 1.72 -20.08
N LEU A 260 9.46 2.95 -20.52
CA LEU A 260 8.52 3.26 -21.58
C LEU A 260 8.89 2.49 -22.85
N SER A 261 10.14 2.62 -23.29
CA SER A 261 10.64 1.93 -24.48
C SER A 261 10.54 0.41 -24.37
N ALA A 262 10.84 -0.16 -23.21
CA ALA A 262 10.71 -1.60 -22.98
C ALA A 262 9.27 -2.09 -23.08
N LEU A 263 8.30 -1.33 -22.55
CA LEU A 263 6.88 -1.63 -22.64
C LEU A 263 6.37 -1.48 -24.07
N GLU A 264 6.62 -0.35 -24.72
CA GLU A 264 6.18 -0.08 -26.09
C GLU A 264 6.76 -1.08 -27.10
N ASN A 265 7.99 -1.53 -26.90
CA ASN A 265 8.61 -2.60 -27.70
C ASN A 265 7.88 -3.95 -27.55
N THR A 266 6.99 -4.13 -26.59
CA THR A 266 6.11 -5.29 -26.51
C THR A 266 4.83 -5.16 -27.34
N GLY A 267 4.54 -3.96 -27.83
CA GLY A 267 3.32 -3.63 -28.56
C GLY A 267 2.18 -3.08 -27.70
N VAL A 268 2.40 -2.85 -26.39
CA VAL A 268 1.40 -2.19 -25.54
C VAL A 268 1.46 -0.67 -25.73
N THR A 269 0.31 0.00 -25.59
CA THR A 269 0.22 1.46 -25.55
C THR A 269 0.28 1.93 -24.10
N VAL A 270 1.29 2.71 -23.75
CA VAL A 270 1.45 3.26 -22.39
C VAL A 270 0.74 4.61 -22.31
N LEU A 271 -0.14 4.77 -21.30
CA LEU A 271 -0.89 6.01 -21.06
C LEU A 271 -0.38 6.71 -19.78
N ARG A 272 0.11 7.94 -19.93
CA ARG A 272 0.70 8.76 -18.86
C ARG A 272 0.06 10.14 -18.81
N ASN A 273 -1.16 10.23 -18.28
CA ASN A 273 -2.06 11.39 -18.37
C ASN A 273 -2.46 11.66 -19.83
N GLU A 274 -2.68 10.61 -20.57
CA GLU A 274 -2.96 10.61 -22.01
C GLU A 274 -4.21 9.78 -22.30
N GLN A 275 -4.83 10.14 -23.42
CA GLN A 275 -5.97 9.43 -24.00
C GLN A 275 -5.52 8.59 -25.20
N ALA A 276 -6.10 7.42 -25.35
CA ALA A 276 -6.09 6.66 -26.59
C ALA A 276 -7.52 6.32 -26.98
N THR A 277 -7.77 6.28 -28.30
CA THR A 277 -9.05 5.87 -28.85
C THR A 277 -8.91 4.55 -29.58
N VAL A 278 -9.85 3.63 -29.36
CA VAL A 278 -9.86 2.32 -30.02
C VAL A 278 -11.27 2.01 -30.56
N GLU A 279 -11.32 1.39 -31.73
CA GLU A 279 -12.55 0.94 -32.35
C GLU A 279 -12.73 -0.57 -32.09
N VAL A 280 -13.87 -0.94 -31.49
CA VAL A 280 -14.19 -2.32 -31.14
C VAL A 280 -15.68 -2.60 -31.40
N GLY A 281 -15.98 -3.55 -32.27
CA GLY A 281 -17.36 -3.97 -32.52
C GLY A 281 -18.30 -2.84 -32.94
N GLY A 282 -17.78 -1.83 -33.67
CA GLY A 282 -18.54 -0.64 -34.05
C GLY A 282 -18.72 0.38 -32.93
N ASN A 283 -18.06 0.22 -31.80
CA ASN A 283 -17.99 1.22 -30.73
C ASN A 283 -16.66 1.99 -30.83
N THR A 284 -16.72 3.27 -30.59
CA THR A 284 -15.54 4.10 -30.33
C THR A 284 -15.35 4.23 -28.82
N ILE A 285 -14.19 3.82 -28.33
CA ILE A 285 -13.88 3.77 -26.90
C ILE A 285 -12.67 4.65 -26.64
N ASP A 286 -12.86 5.67 -25.80
CA ASP A 286 -11.78 6.54 -25.33
C ASP A 286 -11.28 6.03 -23.98
N ILE A 287 -9.98 5.74 -23.89
CA ILE A 287 -9.33 5.24 -22.69
C ILE A 287 -8.37 6.31 -22.20
N TYR A 288 -8.54 6.78 -20.98
CA TYR A 288 -7.64 7.73 -20.33
C TYR A 288 -6.89 7.07 -19.18
N GLY A 289 -5.57 7.08 -19.28
CA GLY A 289 -4.66 6.57 -18.23
C GLY A 289 -4.13 7.69 -17.35
N VAL A 290 -4.38 7.62 -16.04
CA VAL A 290 -3.89 8.60 -15.07
C VAL A 290 -2.60 8.10 -14.42
N LEU A 291 -1.56 8.94 -14.46
CA LEU A 291 -0.23 8.63 -13.95
C LEU A 291 -0.14 8.70 -12.42
N THR A 292 -0.92 9.56 -11.78
CA THR A 292 -0.81 9.83 -10.34
C THR A 292 -2.16 9.88 -9.66
N SER A 293 -2.22 9.31 -8.48
CA SER A 293 -3.38 9.33 -7.60
C SER A 293 -3.32 10.43 -6.52
N ASN A 294 -2.23 11.21 -6.47
CA ASN A 294 -2.17 12.38 -5.59
C ASN A 294 -3.09 13.48 -6.16
N PRO A 295 -4.16 13.90 -5.45
CA PRO A 295 -5.14 14.87 -5.99
C PRO A 295 -4.52 16.19 -6.42
N SER A 296 -3.57 16.71 -5.67
CA SER A 296 -2.89 17.97 -6.01
C SER A 296 -2.01 17.82 -7.25
N ALA A 297 -1.27 16.72 -7.34
CA ALA A 297 -0.45 16.41 -8.50
C ALA A 297 -1.30 16.07 -9.73
N PHE A 298 -2.45 15.40 -9.55
CA PHE A 298 -3.39 15.13 -10.63
C PHE A 298 -3.83 16.43 -11.32
N TRP A 299 -4.35 17.40 -10.57
CA TRP A 299 -4.80 18.68 -11.17
C TRP A 299 -3.65 19.48 -11.77
N LEU A 300 -2.45 19.37 -11.22
CA LEU A 300 -1.28 20.07 -11.74
C LEU A 300 -0.79 19.48 -13.09
N TYR A 301 -0.78 18.14 -13.22
CA TYR A 301 -0.13 17.48 -14.37
C TYR A 301 -1.11 16.86 -15.37
N ALA A 302 -2.31 16.50 -14.93
CA ALA A 302 -3.32 15.85 -15.77
C ALA A 302 -4.58 16.72 -15.97
N GLY A 303 -4.80 17.75 -15.16
CA GLY A 303 -6.06 18.47 -15.10
C GLY A 303 -6.52 19.05 -16.44
N GLU A 304 -5.65 19.60 -17.25
CA GLU A 304 -5.99 20.15 -18.55
C GLU A 304 -6.36 19.04 -19.55
N SER A 305 -5.50 18.03 -19.73
CA SER A 305 -5.75 16.93 -20.66
C SER A 305 -6.94 16.07 -20.23
N PHE A 306 -7.09 15.83 -18.92
CA PHE A 306 -8.25 15.14 -18.40
C PHE A 306 -9.55 15.94 -18.59
N SER A 307 -9.51 17.26 -18.37
CA SER A 307 -10.67 18.12 -18.61
C SER A 307 -11.06 18.13 -20.09
N ALA A 308 -10.10 18.12 -21.00
CA ALA A 308 -10.37 17.98 -22.43
C ALA A 308 -11.05 16.64 -22.73
N TYR A 309 -10.48 15.53 -22.24
CA TYR A 309 -11.05 14.19 -22.39
C TYR A 309 -12.49 14.08 -21.89
N ILE A 310 -12.76 14.54 -20.67
CA ILE A 310 -14.07 14.31 -20.06
C ILE A 310 -15.15 15.23 -20.61
N ASN A 311 -14.79 16.46 -21.02
CA ASN A 311 -15.73 17.46 -21.54
C ASN A 311 -15.91 17.39 -23.07
N GLU A 312 -15.15 16.54 -23.76
CA GLU A 312 -15.37 16.32 -25.18
C GLU A 312 -16.77 15.76 -25.41
N ASP A 313 -17.58 16.48 -26.21
CA ASP A 313 -18.95 16.09 -26.54
C ASP A 313 -18.95 15.01 -27.64
N THR A 314 -18.84 13.76 -27.22
CA THR A 314 -18.81 12.59 -28.09
C THR A 314 -19.76 11.50 -27.60
N ASP A 315 -20.22 10.66 -28.55
CA ASP A 315 -20.94 9.42 -28.24
C ASP A 315 -19.98 8.27 -27.85
N HIS A 316 -18.69 8.56 -27.69
CA HIS A 316 -17.70 7.57 -27.35
C HIS A 316 -17.90 7.06 -25.91
N PHE A 317 -17.65 5.77 -25.71
CA PHE A 317 -17.62 5.17 -24.38
C PHE A 317 -16.30 5.57 -23.70
N LYS A 318 -16.39 6.27 -22.57
CA LYS A 318 -15.21 6.80 -21.85
C LYS A 318 -14.83 5.88 -20.69
N LEU A 319 -13.59 5.34 -20.73
CA LEU A 319 -13.01 4.46 -19.73
C LEU A 319 -11.80 5.15 -19.08
N THR A 320 -11.87 5.38 -17.77
CA THR A 320 -10.74 5.97 -17.02
C THR A 320 -10.06 4.92 -16.16
N ALA A 321 -8.76 4.79 -16.31
CA ALA A 321 -7.93 3.87 -15.55
C ALA A 321 -6.94 4.63 -14.67
N ILE A 322 -6.96 4.34 -13.37
CA ILE A 322 -6.06 4.90 -12.35
C ILE A 322 -5.62 3.75 -11.45
N HIS A 323 -4.34 3.63 -11.17
CA HIS A 323 -3.86 2.54 -10.32
C HIS A 323 -4.48 2.59 -8.92
N GLU A 324 -4.45 3.73 -8.24
CA GLU A 324 -4.94 3.88 -6.86
C GLU A 324 -6.39 4.40 -6.83
N PRO A 325 -7.34 3.68 -6.22
CA PRO A 325 -8.78 3.99 -6.30
C PRO A 325 -9.22 5.20 -5.46
N PHE A 326 -8.43 5.67 -4.50
CA PHE A 326 -8.87 6.68 -3.56
C PHE A 326 -9.16 8.04 -4.21
N ILE A 327 -8.51 8.37 -5.32
CA ILE A 327 -8.74 9.62 -6.04
C ILE A 327 -10.20 9.78 -6.49
N PHE A 328 -10.85 8.67 -6.86
CA PHE A 328 -12.26 8.71 -7.27
C PHE A 328 -13.21 9.09 -6.13
N THR A 329 -12.81 8.85 -4.89
CA THR A 329 -13.59 9.19 -3.70
C THR A 329 -13.23 10.56 -3.12
N GLU A 330 -12.00 11.01 -3.31
CA GLU A 330 -11.55 12.33 -2.85
C GLU A 330 -12.00 13.46 -3.78
N LEU A 331 -12.09 13.20 -5.08
CA LEU A 331 -12.51 14.17 -6.10
C LEU A 331 -13.93 13.84 -6.60
N THR A 332 -14.89 13.80 -5.69
CA THR A 332 -16.28 13.39 -5.98
C THR A 332 -17.05 14.34 -6.92
N GLU A 333 -16.57 15.57 -7.09
CA GLU A 333 -17.18 16.55 -7.99
C GLU A 333 -16.79 16.31 -9.46
N ALA A 334 -15.74 15.51 -9.71
CA ALA A 334 -15.29 15.21 -11.06
C ALA A 334 -16.14 14.10 -11.70
N THR A 335 -16.46 14.27 -12.96
CA THR A 335 -16.98 13.18 -13.79
C THR A 335 -15.81 12.37 -14.32
N TRP A 336 -15.81 11.06 -14.11
CA TRP A 336 -14.67 10.18 -14.42
C TRP A 336 -14.87 9.31 -15.67
N GLY A 337 -15.93 9.52 -16.42
CA GLY A 337 -16.27 8.71 -17.60
C GLY A 337 -17.42 7.73 -17.35
N ASP A 338 -17.58 6.77 -18.24
CA ASP A 338 -18.67 5.78 -18.19
C ASP A 338 -18.29 4.55 -17.37
N LEU A 339 -16.98 4.24 -17.27
CA LEU A 339 -16.39 3.17 -16.48
C LEU A 339 -15.06 3.61 -15.89
N MET A 340 -14.83 3.28 -14.62
CA MET A 340 -13.56 3.48 -13.92
C MET A 340 -12.97 2.15 -13.48
N VAL A 341 -11.64 2.01 -13.55
CA VAL A 341 -10.92 0.81 -13.11
C VAL A 341 -9.68 1.16 -12.30
N SER A 342 -9.41 0.36 -11.25
CA SER A 342 -8.26 0.54 -10.35
C SER A 342 -7.76 -0.80 -9.80
N GLY A 343 -6.56 -0.77 -9.20
CA GLY A 343 -5.93 -1.84 -8.44
C GLY A 343 -5.45 -1.41 -7.07
N HIS A 344 -4.14 -1.57 -6.80
CA HIS A 344 -3.37 -1.06 -5.66
C HIS A 344 -3.68 -1.67 -4.29
N THR A 345 -4.91 -1.96 -3.99
CA THR A 345 -5.36 -2.33 -2.63
C THR A 345 -5.18 -3.81 -2.31
N HIS A 346 -4.84 -4.62 -3.32
CA HIS A 346 -4.74 -6.07 -3.25
C HIS A 346 -5.98 -6.73 -2.63
N GLY A 347 -7.16 -6.10 -2.75
CA GLY A 347 -8.40 -6.57 -2.17
C GLY A 347 -8.45 -6.58 -0.64
N GLY A 348 -7.44 -6.01 0.01
CA GLY A 348 -7.18 -6.15 1.44
C GLY A 348 -6.58 -7.51 1.80
N THR A 349 -5.68 -7.56 2.78
CA THR A 349 -4.91 -8.76 3.13
C THR A 349 -5.81 -9.93 3.56
N ILE A 350 -6.80 -9.64 4.41
CA ILE A 350 -7.76 -10.59 4.95
C ILE A 350 -9.16 -10.05 4.67
N ARG A 351 -10.01 -10.88 4.09
CA ARG A 351 -11.42 -10.55 3.87
C ARG A 351 -12.30 -11.42 4.76
N VAL A 352 -13.08 -10.76 5.59
CA VAL A 352 -14.00 -11.45 6.49
C VAL A 352 -15.37 -11.56 5.80
N PRO A 353 -15.95 -12.76 5.70
CA PRO A 353 -17.29 -12.91 5.15
C PRO A 353 -18.27 -11.91 5.77
N PHE A 354 -19.08 -11.25 4.96
CA PHE A 354 -20.07 -10.23 5.34
C PHE A 354 -19.52 -8.91 5.92
N LEU A 355 -18.22 -8.83 6.25
CA LEU A 355 -17.58 -7.62 6.79
C LEU A 355 -16.64 -6.96 5.79
N GLY A 356 -16.26 -7.67 4.72
CA GLY A 356 -15.33 -7.17 3.73
C GLY A 356 -13.86 -7.19 4.18
N PRO A 357 -13.01 -6.34 3.60
CA PRO A 357 -11.58 -6.28 3.89
C PRO A 357 -11.32 -5.79 5.32
N LEU A 358 -10.48 -6.54 6.05
CA LEU A 358 -10.13 -6.22 7.42
C LEU A 358 -9.08 -5.12 7.49
N TYR A 359 -8.11 -5.14 6.60
CA TYR A 359 -6.96 -4.23 6.62
C TYR A 359 -6.41 -3.95 5.23
N VAL A 360 -6.10 -2.68 4.98
CA VAL A 360 -5.31 -2.21 3.83
C VAL A 360 -4.19 -1.31 4.34
N LYS A 361 -2.98 -1.47 3.83
CA LYS A 361 -1.79 -0.75 4.29
C LYS A 361 -1.98 0.79 4.27
N SER A 362 -2.57 1.31 3.20
CA SER A 362 -2.81 2.75 3.01
C SER A 362 -4.00 3.30 3.82
N ALA A 363 -4.99 2.45 4.17
CA ALA A 363 -6.23 2.88 4.84
C ALA A 363 -6.41 2.34 6.27
N GLY A 364 -5.59 1.36 6.70
CA GLY A 364 -5.65 0.73 8.02
C GLY A 364 -6.80 -0.26 8.18
N LEU A 365 -7.33 -0.40 9.41
CA LEU A 365 -8.41 -1.35 9.74
C LEU A 365 -9.77 -0.87 9.22
N PHE A 366 -10.58 -1.82 8.73
CA PHE A 366 -11.95 -1.61 8.22
C PHE A 366 -12.04 -0.46 7.20
N PRO A 367 -11.27 -0.52 6.10
CA PRO A 367 -11.12 0.59 5.16
C PRO A 367 -12.46 1.02 4.52
N GLU A 368 -13.34 0.09 4.20
CA GLU A 368 -14.64 0.40 3.60
C GLU A 368 -15.56 1.23 4.50
N ARG A 369 -15.41 1.10 5.84
CA ARG A 369 -16.13 1.97 6.79
C ARG A 369 -15.66 3.43 6.76
N LYS A 370 -14.54 3.69 6.08
CA LYS A 370 -13.98 5.03 5.86
C LYS A 370 -14.20 5.51 4.41
N ASN A 371 -15.16 4.90 3.71
CA ASN A 371 -15.45 5.14 2.28
C ASN A 371 -14.25 4.84 1.34
N TYR A 372 -13.38 3.93 1.73
CA TYR A 372 -12.25 3.52 0.91
C TYR A 372 -12.67 2.37 -0.02
N CYS A 373 -12.54 2.56 -1.33
CA CYS A 373 -12.83 1.51 -2.31
C CYS A 373 -11.67 0.50 -2.34
N VAL A 374 -11.93 -0.74 -1.96
CA VAL A 374 -10.86 -1.74 -1.80
C VAL A 374 -10.97 -2.88 -2.80
N TYR A 375 -12.18 -3.31 -3.14
CA TYR A 375 -12.39 -4.52 -3.93
C TYR A 375 -13.78 -4.60 -4.52
N GLY A 376 -13.85 -4.99 -5.78
CA GLY A 376 -15.11 -5.24 -6.45
C GLY A 376 -15.73 -3.99 -7.07
N ARG A 377 -17.05 -3.99 -7.19
CA ARG A 377 -17.77 -2.91 -7.87
C ARG A 377 -18.33 -1.89 -6.90
N TYR A 378 -18.02 -0.63 -7.15
CA TYR A 378 -18.58 0.53 -6.46
C TYR A 378 -19.39 1.39 -7.45
N ASN A 379 -20.15 2.34 -6.91
CA ASN A 379 -20.83 3.38 -7.70
C ASN A 379 -20.32 4.74 -7.20
N ILE A 380 -19.66 5.47 -8.08
CA ILE A 380 -19.15 6.82 -7.81
C ILE A 380 -19.90 7.80 -8.70
N ALA A 381 -20.69 8.69 -8.10
CA ALA A 381 -21.49 9.67 -8.82
C ALA A 381 -22.37 9.06 -9.94
N GLY A 382 -22.95 7.89 -9.70
CA GLY A 382 -23.81 7.18 -10.67
C GLY A 382 -23.04 6.33 -11.69
N ARG A 383 -21.70 6.26 -11.64
CA ARG A 383 -20.86 5.50 -12.58
C ARG A 383 -20.16 4.33 -11.89
N PRO A 384 -19.96 3.19 -12.59
CA PRO A 384 -19.28 2.04 -12.02
C PRO A 384 -17.78 2.28 -11.87
N LEU A 385 -17.24 1.96 -10.69
CA LEU A 385 -15.81 1.77 -10.44
C LEU A 385 -15.56 0.31 -10.12
N ILE A 386 -14.60 -0.32 -10.78
CA ILE A 386 -14.17 -1.68 -10.51
C ILE A 386 -12.74 -1.63 -9.95
N VAL A 387 -12.57 -2.18 -8.73
CA VAL A 387 -11.28 -2.25 -8.05
C VAL A 387 -10.84 -3.70 -7.97
N SER A 388 -9.70 -4.01 -8.60
CA SER A 388 -9.11 -5.34 -8.63
C SER A 388 -8.43 -5.71 -7.30
N ALA A 389 -8.50 -6.98 -6.91
CA ALA A 389 -7.68 -7.54 -5.85
C ALA A 389 -6.24 -7.84 -6.28
N GLY A 390 -5.93 -7.62 -7.57
CA GLY A 390 -4.60 -7.86 -8.12
C GLY A 390 -4.24 -9.33 -8.31
N LEU A 391 -3.21 -9.54 -9.11
CA LEU A 391 -2.70 -10.87 -9.49
C LEU A 391 -1.47 -11.31 -8.69
N THR A 392 -0.96 -10.51 -7.74
CA THR A 392 0.21 -10.93 -6.97
C THR A 392 -0.05 -12.21 -6.20
N ASN A 393 0.85 -13.17 -6.32
CA ASN A 393 0.87 -14.40 -5.55
C ASN A 393 2.01 -14.43 -4.51
N LYS A 394 2.65 -13.27 -4.29
CA LYS A 394 3.77 -13.08 -3.35
C LYS A 394 3.34 -12.53 -2.00
N ASP A 395 2.09 -12.14 -1.84
CA ASP A 395 1.56 -11.68 -0.56
C ASP A 395 1.67 -12.79 0.49
N PHE A 396 2.30 -12.48 1.63
CA PHE A 396 2.54 -13.45 2.69
C PHE A 396 1.24 -14.05 3.27
N VAL A 397 0.19 -13.24 3.35
CA VAL A 397 -1.12 -13.66 3.87
C VAL A 397 -2.22 -13.19 2.95
N ARG A 398 -2.94 -14.14 2.36
CA ARG A 398 -4.23 -13.92 1.71
C ARG A 398 -5.24 -14.87 2.33
N ILE A 399 -6.38 -14.35 2.79
CA ILE A 399 -7.48 -15.15 3.34
C ILE A 399 -8.79 -14.66 2.75
N ASN A 400 -9.52 -15.53 2.05
CA ASN A 400 -10.70 -15.23 1.25
C ASN A 400 -10.43 -14.10 0.23
N ASN A 401 -9.22 -14.06 -0.31
CA ASN A 401 -8.69 -12.98 -1.14
C ASN A 401 -7.72 -13.53 -2.20
N GLU A 402 -8.17 -14.48 -2.99
CA GLU A 402 -7.37 -15.08 -4.07
C GLU A 402 -6.92 -14.01 -5.08
N PRO A 403 -5.72 -14.16 -5.68
CA PRO A 403 -5.35 -13.39 -6.87
C PRO A 403 -6.47 -13.44 -7.92
N GLU A 404 -6.72 -12.33 -8.62
CA GLU A 404 -7.84 -12.31 -9.56
C GLU A 404 -7.49 -11.71 -10.91
N LEU A 405 -8.07 -12.31 -11.94
CA LEU A 405 -8.22 -11.74 -13.26
C LEU A 405 -9.62 -11.14 -13.35
N VAL A 406 -9.70 -9.85 -13.63
CA VAL A 406 -10.98 -9.14 -13.76
C VAL A 406 -11.44 -9.15 -15.21
N ILE A 407 -12.70 -9.55 -15.44
CA ILE A 407 -13.35 -9.57 -16.74
C ILE A 407 -14.56 -8.63 -16.68
N ILE A 408 -14.62 -7.66 -17.58
CA ILE A 408 -15.70 -6.67 -17.64
C ILE A 408 -16.41 -6.81 -18.97
N ASP A 409 -17.63 -7.30 -18.95
CA ASP A 409 -18.50 -7.35 -20.10
C ASP A 409 -19.31 -6.05 -20.17
N VAL A 410 -19.04 -5.26 -21.21
CA VAL A 410 -19.74 -3.99 -21.46
C VAL A 410 -20.77 -4.22 -22.54
N SER A 411 -22.02 -3.84 -22.28
CA SER A 411 -23.14 -4.08 -23.18
C SER A 411 -24.00 -2.86 -23.38
N LYS A 412 -24.78 -2.89 -24.43
CA LYS A 412 -25.86 -1.92 -24.64
C LYS A 412 -26.85 -1.97 -23.46
N TYR A 413 -27.31 -0.79 -23.03
CA TYR A 413 -28.35 -0.68 -22.00
C TYR A 413 -29.69 -1.20 -22.51
#